data_05a3b2301334da45ba2becd2baffad15
#
_entry.id   05a3b2301334da45ba2becd2baffad15
#
_cell.length_a   1.000
_cell.length_b   1.000
_cell.length_c   1.000
_cell.angle_alpha   90.00
_cell.angle_beta   90.00
_cell.angle_gamma   90.00
#
_symmetry.space_group_name_H-M   'P 1'
#
loop_
_entity.id
_entity.type
_entity.pdbx_description
1 polymer ?
#
loop_
_entity_poly.entity_id
_entity_poly.type
_entity_poly.pdbx_seq_one_letter_code
_entity_poly.pdbx_strand_id
1 'polypeptide(L)'
;LRSLVGSEMGIRDSNYYYTGHTENCPMHFIANGDIARLKRLRRYEDFYGFRFADVVLEFPDYEDTEIECRILLDTIASESPSLTREESSRLFYEVEKDYLDVKSKIKRFKEIRENPHFNALQVKFSYAVTCHKAQGGQWKAVFVDRCLFGDEPMTRDMLRWLYTALTRATDKLYLVNFDEKFYE
;
A
#
# COMPACT_ATOMS: atom_id res chain seq x y z
N LEU A 1 7.25 10.19 -13.59
CA LEU A 1 7.94 9.36 -12.57
C LEU A 1 8.71 10.21 -11.55
N ARG A 2 9.48 11.24 -11.97
CA ARG A 2 10.17 12.14 -11.01
C ARG A 2 9.20 12.89 -10.08
N SER A 3 7.97 13.11 -10.49
CA SER A 3 6.93 13.73 -9.66
C SER A 3 6.44 12.84 -8.51
N LEU A 4 6.78 11.55 -8.51
CA LEU A 4 6.44 10.62 -7.42
C LEU A 4 7.38 10.77 -6.21
N VAL A 5 8.57 11.34 -6.38
CA VAL A 5 9.52 11.53 -5.27
C VAL A 5 8.94 12.51 -4.26
N GLY A 6 8.95 12.13 -3.00
CA GLY A 6 8.32 12.86 -1.89
C GLY A 6 6.86 12.49 -1.63
N SER A 7 6.22 11.69 -2.51
CA SER A 7 4.85 11.23 -2.29
C SER A 7 4.78 10.15 -1.21
N GLU A 8 3.73 10.20 -0.41
CA GLU A 8 3.39 9.14 0.53
C GLU A 8 2.63 8.02 -0.20
N MET A 9 3.05 6.80 0.05
CA MET A 9 2.51 5.60 -0.58
C MET A 9 2.09 4.60 0.48
N GLY A 10 0.89 4.04 0.34
CA GLY A 10 0.42 2.92 1.15
C GLY A 10 0.76 1.60 0.47
N ILE A 11 1.32 0.68 1.23
CA ILE A 11 1.61 -0.68 0.79
C ILE A 11 0.32 -1.47 0.68
N ARG A 12 0.15 -2.20 -0.43
CA ARG A 12 -1.02 -3.02 -0.74
C ARG A 12 -0.59 -4.42 -1.17
N ASP A 13 -1.33 -5.41 -0.72
CA ASP A 13 -1.16 -6.82 -1.09
C ASP A 13 0.31 -7.28 -1.12
N SER A 14 1.01 -6.97 -0.05
CA SER A 14 2.41 -7.30 0.11
C SER A 14 2.56 -8.57 0.95
N ASN A 15 3.15 -9.61 0.37
CA ASN A 15 3.77 -10.71 1.10
C ASN A 15 5.30 -10.52 1.11
N TYR A 16 5.75 -9.28 0.96
CA TYR A 16 7.16 -8.96 0.84
C TYR A 16 7.83 -9.02 2.21
N TYR A 17 8.79 -9.92 2.34
CA TYR A 17 9.66 -10.00 3.49
C TYR A 17 10.98 -9.35 3.13
N TYR A 18 11.32 -8.28 3.85
CA TYR A 18 12.63 -7.68 3.70
C TYR A 18 13.68 -8.63 4.29
N THR A 19 14.49 -9.23 3.42
CA THR A 19 15.61 -10.10 3.79
C THR A 19 16.94 -9.35 3.81
N GLY A 20 16.92 -8.03 3.97
CA GLY A 20 18.14 -7.24 4.10
C GLY A 20 18.94 -7.66 5.32
N HIS A 21 20.16 -8.11 5.10
CA HIS A 21 21.11 -8.61 6.11
C HIS A 21 21.71 -7.52 7.00
N THR A 22 20.98 -6.45 7.28
CA THR A 22 21.41 -5.46 8.27
C THR A 22 20.92 -5.91 9.63
N GLU A 23 21.82 -6.40 10.46
CA GLU A 23 21.58 -6.86 11.83
C GLU A 23 20.84 -5.83 12.71
N ASN A 24 20.70 -4.59 12.25
CA ASN A 24 20.08 -3.47 12.97
C ASN A 24 18.87 -2.86 12.22
N CYS A 25 18.24 -3.53 11.25
CA CYS A 25 17.03 -3.00 10.62
C CYS A 25 15.83 -3.19 11.57
N PRO A 26 15.12 -2.12 11.99
CA PRO A 26 13.97 -2.25 12.87
C PRO A 26 12.76 -2.92 12.20
N MET A 27 12.78 -3.04 10.86
CA MET A 27 11.75 -3.72 10.08
C MET A 27 12.19 -5.12 9.69
N HIS A 28 11.45 -6.13 10.15
CA HIS A 28 11.62 -7.52 9.69
C HIS A 28 10.85 -7.84 8.42
N PHE A 29 9.78 -7.11 8.15
CA PHE A 29 8.93 -7.25 6.95
C PHE A 29 8.16 -5.95 6.71
N ILE A 30 7.74 -5.75 5.48
CA ILE A 30 6.83 -4.67 5.08
C ILE A 30 5.42 -5.24 5.06
N ALA A 31 4.50 -4.62 5.82
CA ALA A 31 3.13 -5.09 5.95
C ALA A 31 2.15 -4.35 5.04
N ASN A 32 1.01 -5.00 4.77
CA ASN A 32 -0.12 -4.32 4.15
C ASN A 32 -0.64 -3.21 5.07
N GLY A 33 -0.70 -2.00 4.53
CA GLY A 33 -1.16 -0.82 5.24
C GLY A 33 -0.04 0.07 5.75
N ASP A 34 1.22 -0.39 5.73
CA ASP A 34 2.37 0.46 6.01
C ASP A 34 2.38 1.66 5.06
N ILE A 35 2.79 2.80 5.60
CA ILE A 35 2.95 4.04 4.84
C ILE A 35 4.45 4.28 4.63
N ALA A 36 4.82 4.53 3.40
CA ALA A 36 6.19 4.83 3.03
C ALA A 36 6.24 6.12 2.20
N ARG A 37 7.33 6.85 2.33
CA ARG A 37 7.63 8.01 1.48
C ARG A 37 8.65 7.62 0.41
N LEU A 38 8.35 7.90 -0.85
CA LEU A 38 9.30 7.69 -1.93
C LEU A 38 10.43 8.70 -1.87
N LYS A 39 11.61 8.29 -1.45
CA LYS A 39 12.80 9.16 -1.33
C LYS A 39 13.54 9.29 -2.64
N ARG A 40 13.78 8.17 -3.32
CA ARG A 40 14.60 8.14 -4.54
C ARG A 40 14.07 7.11 -5.53
N LEU A 41 14.08 7.47 -6.81
CA LEU A 41 13.88 6.57 -7.93
C LEU A 41 15.25 6.21 -8.50
N ARG A 42 15.60 4.92 -8.52
CA ARG A 42 16.88 4.40 -9.01
C ARG A 42 16.78 4.01 -10.48
N ARG A 43 15.85 3.14 -10.81
CA ARG A 43 15.69 2.54 -12.12
C ARG A 43 14.23 2.40 -12.47
N TYR A 44 13.92 2.51 -13.75
CA TYR A 44 12.62 2.18 -14.33
C TYR A 44 12.79 1.03 -15.32
N GLU A 45 11.84 0.13 -15.38
CA GLU A 45 11.86 -1.04 -16.23
C GLU A 45 10.46 -1.46 -16.67
N ASP A 46 10.30 -1.71 -17.98
CA ASP A 46 9.12 -2.38 -18.53
C ASP A 46 9.47 -3.86 -18.75
N PHE A 47 8.83 -4.76 -18.02
CA PHE A 47 9.12 -6.19 -18.08
C PHE A 47 7.86 -7.04 -17.81
N TYR A 48 7.75 -8.19 -18.41
CA TYR A 48 6.56 -9.08 -18.31
C TYR A 48 5.22 -8.40 -18.64
N GLY A 49 5.24 -7.30 -19.42
CA GLY A 49 4.06 -6.51 -19.73
C GLY A 49 3.54 -5.64 -18.58
N PHE A 50 4.40 -5.37 -17.59
CA PHE A 50 4.17 -4.48 -16.46
C PHE A 50 5.32 -3.49 -16.29
N ARG A 51 5.03 -2.39 -15.57
CA ARG A 51 5.99 -1.32 -15.28
C ARG A 51 6.49 -1.43 -13.85
N PHE A 52 7.79 -1.51 -13.71
CA PHE A 52 8.48 -1.61 -12.42
C PHE A 52 9.41 -0.43 -12.18
N ALA A 53 9.69 -0.17 -10.91
CA ALA A 53 10.73 0.76 -10.53
C ALA A 53 11.51 0.24 -9.32
N ASP A 54 12.83 0.37 -9.36
CA ASP A 54 13.68 0.19 -8.19
C ASP A 54 13.78 1.54 -7.47
N VAL A 55 13.42 1.55 -6.20
CA VAL A 55 13.22 2.75 -5.41
C VAL A 55 13.84 2.63 -4.03
N VAL A 56 14.02 3.77 -3.37
CA VAL A 56 14.27 3.84 -1.93
C VAL A 56 13.00 4.37 -1.28
N LEU A 57 12.39 3.56 -0.42
CA LEU A 57 11.27 3.93 0.42
C LEU A 57 11.75 4.23 1.84
N GLU A 58 11.25 5.32 2.42
CA GLU A 58 11.43 5.68 3.82
C GLU A 58 10.16 5.38 4.57
N PHE A 59 10.26 4.71 5.70
CA PHE A 59 9.15 4.32 6.55
C PHE A 59 9.13 5.15 7.84
N PRO A 60 8.30 6.22 7.91
CA PRO A 60 8.26 7.12 9.07
C PRO A 60 7.89 6.42 10.38
N ASP A 61 7.00 5.42 10.31
CA ASP A 61 6.55 4.66 11.49
C ASP A 61 7.64 3.71 12.05
N TYR A 62 8.77 3.57 11.34
CA TYR A 62 9.90 2.71 11.70
C TYR A 62 11.21 3.51 11.73
N GLU A 63 11.22 4.61 12.50
CA GLU A 63 12.39 5.45 12.71
C GLU A 63 13.03 5.98 11.41
N ASP A 64 12.18 6.34 10.43
CA ASP A 64 12.58 6.80 9.09
C ASP A 64 13.50 5.80 8.36
N THR A 65 13.35 4.51 8.63
CA THR A 65 14.14 3.45 8.01
C THR A 65 14.01 3.50 6.48
N GLU A 66 15.14 3.56 5.78
CA GLU A 66 15.20 3.51 4.32
C GLU A 66 15.39 2.07 3.83
N ILE A 67 14.55 1.63 2.91
CA ILE A 67 14.61 0.30 2.29
C ILE A 67 14.67 0.44 0.76
N GLU A 68 15.67 -0.21 0.15
CA GLU A 68 15.71 -0.38 -1.30
C GLU A 68 14.82 -1.55 -1.70
N CYS A 69 13.85 -1.30 -2.59
CA CYS A 69 12.92 -2.32 -3.04
C CYS A 69 12.43 -2.04 -4.46
N ARG A 70 11.81 -3.05 -5.06
CA ARG A 70 11.12 -2.94 -6.34
C ARG A 70 9.64 -2.71 -6.11
N ILE A 71 9.06 -1.74 -6.80
CA ILE A 71 7.62 -1.45 -6.79
C ILE A 71 7.00 -1.70 -8.15
N LEU A 72 5.71 -2.04 -8.15
CA LEU A 72 4.89 -2.18 -9.34
C LEU A 72 4.12 -0.89 -9.57
N LEU A 73 4.39 -0.20 -10.68
CA LEU A 73 3.83 1.12 -10.97
C LEU A 73 2.39 1.06 -11.50
N ASP A 74 1.98 -0.06 -12.09
CA ASP A 74 0.63 -0.22 -12.66
C ASP A 74 -0.45 -0.13 -11.58
N THR A 75 -0.15 -0.52 -10.36
CA THR A 75 -1.10 -0.41 -9.24
C THR A 75 -1.36 1.02 -8.79
N ILE A 76 -0.43 1.95 -9.01
CA ILE A 76 -0.55 3.35 -8.54
C ILE A 76 -1.78 4.04 -9.14
N ALA A 77 -2.00 3.87 -10.43
CA ALA A 77 -3.09 4.52 -11.18
C ALA A 77 -4.33 3.63 -11.37
N SER A 78 -4.28 2.36 -10.96
CA SER A 78 -5.42 1.44 -11.05
C SER A 78 -6.54 1.85 -10.09
N GLU A 79 -7.80 1.60 -10.44
CA GLU A 79 -8.94 1.74 -9.51
C GLU A 79 -8.95 0.62 -8.45
N SER A 80 -8.46 -0.57 -8.82
CA SER A 80 -8.33 -1.69 -7.89
C SER A 80 -7.29 -1.43 -6.80
N PRO A 81 -7.47 -1.89 -5.57
CA PRO A 81 -6.50 -1.71 -4.48
C PRO A 81 -5.15 -2.39 -4.74
N SER A 82 -5.13 -3.47 -5.52
CA SER A 82 -3.95 -4.24 -5.93
C SER A 82 -4.16 -4.75 -7.36
N LEU A 83 -3.24 -5.53 -7.90
CA LEU A 83 -3.48 -6.25 -9.16
C LEU A 83 -4.77 -7.08 -9.07
N THR A 84 -5.56 -7.02 -10.13
CA THR A 84 -6.70 -7.93 -10.28
C THR A 84 -6.23 -9.38 -10.36
N ARG A 85 -7.14 -10.32 -10.14
CA ARG A 85 -6.82 -11.75 -10.25
C ARG A 85 -6.28 -12.11 -11.65
N GLU A 86 -6.81 -11.48 -12.67
CA GLU A 86 -6.39 -11.70 -14.07
C GLU A 86 -4.97 -11.17 -14.30
N GLU A 87 -4.68 -9.97 -13.84
CA GLU A 87 -3.35 -9.35 -13.93
C GLU A 87 -2.31 -10.12 -13.13
N SER A 88 -2.65 -10.55 -11.91
CA SER A 88 -1.78 -11.39 -11.08
C SER A 88 -1.47 -12.73 -11.76
N SER A 89 -2.48 -13.36 -12.37
CA SER A 89 -2.28 -14.58 -13.13
C SER A 89 -1.41 -14.35 -14.37
N ARG A 90 -1.63 -13.25 -15.08
CA ARG A 90 -0.80 -12.87 -16.24
C ARG A 90 0.66 -12.69 -15.83
N LEU A 91 0.92 -11.95 -14.75
CA LEU A 91 2.28 -11.76 -14.24
C LEU A 91 2.91 -13.12 -13.86
N PHE A 92 2.17 -13.98 -13.18
CA PHE A 92 2.65 -15.32 -12.82
C PHE A 92 3.05 -16.12 -14.05
N TYR A 93 2.21 -16.19 -15.07
CA TYR A 93 2.50 -16.97 -16.29
C TYR A 93 3.66 -16.37 -17.10
N GLU A 94 3.80 -15.06 -17.13
CA GLU A 94 4.95 -14.42 -17.81
C GLU A 94 6.26 -14.76 -17.09
N VAL A 95 6.27 -14.66 -15.76
CA VAL A 95 7.45 -15.05 -14.95
C VAL A 95 7.73 -16.55 -15.04
N GLU A 96 6.70 -17.41 -15.07
CA GLU A 96 6.88 -18.87 -15.16
C GLU A 96 7.64 -19.29 -16.41
N LYS A 97 7.55 -18.54 -17.51
CA LYS A 97 8.28 -18.83 -18.75
C LYS A 97 9.79 -18.92 -18.57
N ASP A 98 10.35 -18.16 -17.63
CA ASP A 98 11.79 -18.16 -17.35
C ASP A 98 12.25 -19.36 -16.52
N TYR A 99 11.30 -20.13 -15.97
CA TYR A 99 11.55 -21.27 -15.09
C TYR A 99 11.04 -22.60 -15.65
N LEU A 100 10.77 -22.69 -16.97
CA LEU A 100 10.24 -23.90 -17.60
C LEU A 100 11.24 -25.07 -17.60
N ASP A 101 12.54 -24.81 -17.49
CA ASP A 101 13.60 -25.79 -17.35
C ASP A 101 13.59 -26.50 -15.98
N VAL A 102 12.97 -25.88 -14.97
CA VAL A 102 12.82 -26.45 -13.61
C VAL A 102 11.73 -27.51 -13.62
N LYS A 103 12.11 -28.80 -13.72
CA LYS A 103 11.17 -29.92 -13.82
C LYS A 103 10.22 -30.09 -12.63
N SER A 104 10.70 -29.77 -11.42
CA SER A 104 9.89 -29.87 -10.20
C SER A 104 8.95 -28.69 -10.07
N LYS A 105 7.63 -28.93 -10.09
CA LYS A 105 6.61 -27.89 -9.92
C LYS A 105 6.77 -27.13 -8.59
N ILE A 106 7.10 -27.84 -7.52
CA ILE A 106 7.27 -27.23 -6.18
C ILE A 106 8.47 -26.28 -6.20
N LYS A 107 9.60 -26.72 -6.78
CA LYS A 107 10.81 -25.91 -6.88
C LYS A 107 10.56 -24.70 -7.78
N ARG A 108 9.93 -24.89 -8.96
CA ARG A 108 9.55 -23.81 -9.87
C ARG A 108 8.69 -22.75 -9.17
N PHE A 109 7.67 -23.18 -8.43
CA PHE A 109 6.80 -22.27 -7.72
C PHE A 109 7.54 -21.46 -6.63
N LYS A 110 8.52 -22.08 -5.97
CA LYS A 110 9.38 -21.40 -5.01
C LYS A 110 10.24 -20.32 -5.71
N GLU A 111 10.89 -20.67 -6.82
CA GLU A 111 11.71 -19.72 -7.59
C GLU A 111 10.90 -18.56 -8.16
N ILE A 112 9.67 -18.80 -8.65
CA ILE A 112 8.75 -17.74 -9.06
C ILE A 112 8.44 -16.80 -7.89
N ARG A 113 8.17 -17.32 -6.70
CA ARG A 113 7.92 -16.52 -5.51
C ARG A 113 9.11 -15.68 -5.05
N GLU A 114 10.32 -16.14 -5.32
CA GLU A 114 11.56 -15.42 -5.03
C GLU A 114 11.96 -14.44 -6.16
N ASN A 115 11.27 -14.47 -7.30
CA ASN A 115 11.54 -13.57 -8.42
C ASN A 115 11.25 -12.11 -8.04
N PRO A 116 12.19 -11.16 -8.25
CA PRO A 116 12.04 -9.77 -7.84
C PRO A 116 10.88 -9.02 -8.49
N HIS A 117 10.46 -9.40 -9.69
CA HIS A 117 9.32 -8.79 -10.36
C HIS A 117 8.00 -9.33 -9.83
N PHE A 118 7.94 -10.64 -9.53
CA PHE A 118 6.76 -11.25 -8.92
C PHE A 118 6.54 -10.75 -7.50
N ASN A 119 7.62 -10.49 -6.77
CA ASN A 119 7.61 -9.94 -5.41
C ASN A 119 7.62 -8.41 -5.35
N ALA A 120 7.51 -7.70 -6.49
CA ALA A 120 7.46 -6.25 -6.47
C ALA A 120 6.33 -5.75 -5.59
N LEU A 121 6.63 -4.76 -4.73
CA LEU A 121 5.65 -4.16 -3.84
C LEU A 121 4.54 -3.48 -4.64
N GLN A 122 3.31 -3.78 -4.31
CA GLN A 122 2.15 -3.08 -4.86
C GLN A 122 1.85 -1.87 -3.99
N VAL A 123 1.89 -0.70 -4.59
CA VAL A 123 1.79 0.58 -3.88
C VAL A 123 0.66 1.44 -4.45
N LYS A 124 0.08 2.26 -3.59
CA LYS A 124 -0.92 3.28 -3.92
C LYS A 124 -0.53 4.60 -3.30
N PHE A 125 -0.99 5.71 -3.87
CA PHE A 125 -0.92 6.98 -3.16
C PHE A 125 -1.69 6.90 -1.83
N SER A 126 -1.09 7.42 -0.77
CA SER A 126 -1.68 7.44 0.57
C SER A 126 -2.34 8.79 0.87
N TYR A 127 -3.20 9.27 -0.05
CA TYR A 127 -3.94 10.52 0.15
C TYR A 127 -5.09 10.39 1.15
N ALA A 128 -5.62 9.18 1.31
CA ALA A 128 -6.67 8.86 2.23
C ALA A 128 -6.59 7.40 2.67
N VAL A 129 -7.02 7.14 3.89
CA VAL A 129 -7.13 5.80 4.46
C VAL A 129 -8.56 5.51 4.87
N THR A 130 -8.98 4.25 4.80
CA THR A 130 -10.28 3.88 5.34
C THR A 130 -10.25 3.95 6.87
N CYS A 131 -11.39 4.25 7.49
CA CYS A 131 -11.53 4.32 8.93
C CYS A 131 -11.02 3.04 9.63
N HIS A 132 -11.27 1.85 9.05
CA HIS A 132 -10.77 0.58 9.58
C HIS A 132 -9.24 0.49 9.60
N LYS A 133 -8.57 1.02 8.58
CA LYS A 133 -7.11 1.05 8.54
C LYS A 133 -6.49 2.13 9.42
N ALA A 134 -7.28 3.15 9.78
CA ALA A 134 -6.88 4.19 10.72
C ALA A 134 -6.98 3.76 12.18
N GLN A 135 -7.50 2.56 12.48
CA GLN A 135 -7.57 2.04 13.84
C GLN A 135 -6.17 1.88 14.43
N GLY A 136 -5.99 2.40 15.66
CA GLY A 136 -4.69 2.41 16.35
C GLY A 136 -3.80 3.62 16.02
N GLY A 137 -3.99 4.28 14.87
CA GLY A 137 -3.28 5.52 14.53
C GLY A 137 -3.93 6.76 15.12
N GLN A 138 -3.13 7.82 15.32
CA GLN A 138 -3.59 9.16 15.69
C GLN A 138 -2.81 10.22 14.94
N TRP A 139 -3.49 11.29 14.56
CA TRP A 139 -2.89 12.39 13.78
C TRP A 139 -3.29 13.74 14.36
N LYS A 140 -2.41 14.73 14.25
CA LYS A 140 -2.69 16.10 14.71
C LYS A 140 -3.90 16.72 14.02
N ALA A 141 -4.07 16.46 12.73
CA ALA A 141 -5.22 16.94 11.96
C ALA A 141 -5.81 15.78 11.16
N VAL A 142 -7.14 15.62 11.25
CA VAL A 142 -7.89 14.57 10.55
C VAL A 142 -9.04 15.19 9.79
N PHE A 143 -9.18 14.83 8.53
CA PHE A 143 -10.32 15.14 7.69
C PHE A 143 -11.16 13.87 7.56
N VAL A 144 -12.39 13.92 8.02
CA VAL A 144 -13.34 12.80 7.93
C VAL A 144 -14.35 13.14 6.84
N ASP A 145 -14.38 12.32 5.79
CA ASP A 145 -15.33 12.48 4.70
C ASP A 145 -16.51 11.52 4.86
N ARG A 146 -17.74 12.07 4.77
CA ARG A 146 -18.99 11.33 4.87
C ARG A 146 -19.41 10.67 3.56
N CYS A 147 -18.64 10.73 2.50
CA CYS A 147 -19.04 10.36 1.13
C CYS A 147 -19.69 8.98 0.96
N LEU A 148 -19.51 8.07 1.90
CA LEU A 148 -20.06 6.70 1.86
C LEU A 148 -21.44 6.55 2.53
N PHE A 149 -21.92 7.60 3.22
CA PHE A 149 -23.18 7.56 3.93
C PHE A 149 -24.18 8.50 3.28
N GLY A 150 -25.15 7.93 2.54
CA GLY A 150 -26.28 8.68 2.00
C GLY A 150 -27.19 9.24 3.09
N ASP A 151 -28.44 9.60 2.73
CA ASP A 151 -29.47 10.12 3.64
C ASP A 151 -30.11 9.01 4.53
N GLU A 152 -29.47 7.85 4.63
CA GLU A 152 -29.96 6.75 5.44
C GLU A 152 -29.96 7.08 6.93
N PRO A 153 -30.90 6.49 7.70
CA PRO A 153 -30.95 6.68 9.15
C PRO A 153 -29.64 6.21 9.82
N MET A 154 -29.22 6.94 10.85
CA MET A 154 -28.00 6.63 11.61
C MET A 154 -28.10 5.23 12.25
N THR A 155 -27.31 4.29 11.72
CA THR A 155 -27.21 2.94 12.27
C THR A 155 -26.18 2.86 13.39
N ARG A 156 -26.26 1.79 14.20
CA ARG A 156 -25.26 1.54 15.25
C ARG A 156 -23.85 1.37 14.70
N ASP A 157 -23.73 0.76 13.52
CA ASP A 157 -22.40 0.55 12.88
C ASP A 157 -21.85 1.86 12.31
N MET A 158 -22.71 2.74 11.80
CA MET A 158 -22.33 4.08 11.41
C MET A 158 -21.84 4.91 12.61
N LEU A 159 -22.50 4.82 13.76
CA LEU A 159 -22.04 5.49 15.00
C LEU A 159 -20.66 4.96 15.45
N ARG A 160 -20.43 3.67 15.37
CA ARG A 160 -19.13 3.04 15.69
C ARG A 160 -18.03 3.50 14.72
N TRP A 161 -18.37 3.55 13.43
CA TRP A 161 -17.46 4.06 12.41
C TRP A 161 -17.12 5.53 12.69
N LEU A 162 -18.12 6.35 12.94
CA LEU A 162 -17.96 7.77 13.22
C LEU A 162 -17.10 7.98 14.48
N TYR A 163 -17.40 7.27 15.57
CA TYR A 163 -16.59 7.31 16.78
C TYR A 163 -15.12 6.97 16.49
N THR A 164 -14.88 5.90 15.73
CA THR A 164 -13.52 5.49 15.35
C THR A 164 -12.82 6.57 14.54
N ALA A 165 -13.50 7.16 13.57
CA ALA A 165 -12.94 8.21 12.71
C ALA A 165 -12.61 9.49 13.50
N LEU A 166 -13.54 9.97 14.31
CA LEU A 166 -13.41 11.22 15.08
C LEU A 166 -12.28 11.14 16.12
N THR A 167 -12.15 9.98 16.77
CA THR A 167 -11.14 9.76 17.82
C THR A 167 -9.71 9.59 17.28
N ARG A 168 -9.51 9.70 15.95
CA ARG A 168 -8.17 9.69 15.35
C ARG A 168 -7.48 11.04 15.44
N ALA A 169 -8.22 12.14 15.58
CA ALA A 169 -7.65 13.47 15.71
C ALA A 169 -7.17 13.73 17.14
N THR A 170 -5.95 14.28 17.27
CA THR A 170 -5.38 14.70 18.57
C THR A 170 -5.44 16.21 18.78
N ASP A 171 -5.59 17.00 17.70
CA ASP A 171 -5.62 18.48 17.77
C ASP A 171 -6.78 19.05 16.94
N LYS A 172 -6.84 18.75 15.63
CA LYS A 172 -7.82 19.33 14.74
C LYS A 172 -8.60 18.26 13.99
N LEU A 173 -9.94 18.43 13.99
CA LEU A 173 -10.88 17.57 13.26
C LEU A 173 -11.64 18.42 12.24
N TYR A 174 -11.67 17.97 11.00
CA TYR A 174 -12.42 18.57 9.91
C TYR A 174 -13.43 17.58 9.38
N LEU A 175 -14.70 17.98 9.39
CA LEU A 175 -15.80 17.18 8.84
C LEU A 175 -16.07 17.66 7.41
N VAL A 176 -16.00 16.74 6.44
CA VAL A 176 -16.18 17.01 5.02
C VAL A 176 -17.46 16.34 4.56
N ASN A 177 -18.30 17.07 3.83
CA ASN A 177 -19.59 16.58 3.32
C ASN A 177 -20.57 16.10 4.42
N PHE A 178 -20.52 16.69 5.62
CA PHE A 178 -21.48 16.45 6.68
C PHE A 178 -22.62 17.46 6.60
N ASP A 179 -23.85 16.99 6.84
CA ASP A 179 -25.04 17.87 6.90
C ASP A 179 -25.01 18.75 8.16
N GLU A 180 -25.71 19.89 8.11
CA GLU A 180 -25.81 20.84 9.24
C GLU A 180 -26.29 20.16 10.53
N LYS A 181 -27.17 19.16 10.44
CA LYS A 181 -27.66 18.37 11.58
C LYS A 181 -26.59 17.68 12.44
N PHE A 182 -25.33 17.61 11.97
CA PHE A 182 -24.21 17.08 12.73
C PHE A 182 -23.45 18.13 13.53
N TYR A 183 -23.83 19.40 13.42
CA TYR A 183 -23.19 20.53 14.10
C TYR A 183 -24.06 21.14 15.17
N GLU A 184 -25.30 20.64 15.35
CA GLU A 184 -26.23 21.00 16.42
C GLU A 184 -26.05 20.08 17.63
#